data_9ac084115519f2fd32d02b81fa247b2f
#
_entry.id   9ac084115519f2fd32d02b81fa247b2f
#
_cell.length_a   1.000
_cell.length_b   1.000
_cell.length_c   1.000
_cell.angle_alpha   90.00
_cell.angle_beta   90.00
_cell.angle_gamma   90.00
#
_symmetry.space_group_name_H-M   'P 1'
#
loop_
_entity.id
_entity.type
_entity.pdbx_description
1 polymer ?
#
loop_
_entity_poly.entity_id
_entity_poly.type
_entity_poly.pdbx_seq_one_letter_code
_entity_poly.pdbx_strand_id
1 'polypeptide(L)'
;SADLRDQRDQLLMTVNKNLSIGSFERTNSKITISTAAGQLMLDDTLIPMSFVATSSLSAAANGQPVQLGGADITSAISARDGSIAGLLSLRDTVLPEFQVILDDLAFKVASSLGTVNVNGTNEDLNLFTDAAGNVPAAFTAGFSGTMKVRDALLTTPTDIRDPQAGAGYTPLGEADNALPLAVLGLFETQSALSQAAGVNNTMEGFSAALIGKVANKKADYDSQLTFQKVFRDGLRDRVDNESGVNTDEELTELIRLEAAYGASARVLNAVQR
;
A
#
# COMPACT_ATOMS: atom_id res chain seq x y z
N SER A 1 -6.52 1.77 40.87
CA SER A 1 -7.30 3.01 40.90
C SER A 1 -7.97 3.24 39.55
N ALA A 2 -9.00 4.07 39.49
CA ALA A 2 -9.70 4.40 38.24
C ALA A 2 -8.72 5.01 37.21
N ASP A 3 -7.88 5.95 37.64
CA ASP A 3 -6.87 6.61 36.81
C ASP A 3 -5.93 5.63 36.07
N LEU A 4 -5.49 4.54 36.73
CA LEU A 4 -4.66 3.53 36.09
C LEU A 4 -5.43 2.70 35.03
N ARG A 5 -6.74 2.54 35.22
CA ARG A 5 -7.58 1.89 34.21
C ARG A 5 -7.75 2.78 32.99
N ASP A 6 -7.97 4.06 33.18
CA ASP A 6 -8.10 5.03 32.08
C ASP A 6 -6.80 5.12 31.29
N GLN A 7 -5.64 5.16 31.96
CA GLN A 7 -4.33 5.12 31.29
C GLN A 7 -4.13 3.83 30.50
N ARG A 8 -4.48 2.68 31.07
CA ARG A 8 -4.44 1.39 30.37
C ARG A 8 -5.30 1.42 29.11
N ASP A 9 -6.53 1.90 29.23
CA ASP A 9 -7.49 1.90 28.12
C ASP A 9 -7.05 2.85 26.99
N GLN A 10 -6.42 3.99 27.31
CA GLN A 10 -5.77 4.87 26.35
C GLN A 10 -4.60 4.19 25.61
N LEU A 11 -3.77 3.42 26.33
CA LEU A 11 -2.69 2.65 25.74
C LEU A 11 -3.24 1.55 24.81
N LEU A 12 -4.29 0.85 25.21
CA LEU A 12 -4.97 -0.15 24.37
C LEU A 12 -5.52 0.48 23.09
N MET A 13 -6.16 1.64 23.16
CA MET A 13 -6.63 2.37 21.98
C MET A 13 -5.47 2.75 21.06
N THR A 14 -4.33 3.16 21.62
CA THR A 14 -3.13 3.49 20.83
C THR A 14 -2.55 2.28 20.13
N VAL A 15 -2.49 1.14 20.81
CA VAL A 15 -2.05 -0.13 20.19
C VAL A 15 -3.04 -0.55 19.12
N ASN A 16 -4.34 -0.50 19.41
CA ASN A 16 -5.38 -0.90 18.46
C ASN A 16 -5.41 -0.06 17.18
N LYS A 17 -5.02 1.21 17.25
CA LYS A 17 -4.85 2.05 16.06
C LYS A 17 -3.78 1.52 15.11
N ASN A 18 -2.73 0.93 15.65
CA ASN A 18 -1.60 0.42 14.86
C ASN A 18 -1.79 -1.05 14.46
N LEU A 19 -2.29 -1.84 15.39
CA LEU A 19 -2.47 -3.28 15.24
C LEU A 19 -3.83 -3.66 15.84
N SER A 20 -4.72 -4.21 15.04
CA SER A 20 -6.02 -4.68 15.51
C SER A 20 -5.83 -5.76 16.57
N ILE A 21 -6.25 -5.45 17.80
CA ILE A 21 -6.11 -6.32 18.97
C ILE A 21 -7.47 -6.67 19.58
N GLY A 22 -7.53 -7.85 20.20
CA GLY A 22 -8.56 -8.20 21.16
C GLY A 22 -7.99 -8.12 22.58
N SER A 23 -8.77 -7.64 23.53
CA SER A 23 -8.39 -7.62 24.94
C SER A 23 -9.54 -8.09 25.81
N PHE A 24 -9.24 -8.84 26.86
CA PHE A 24 -10.22 -9.19 27.87
C PHE A 24 -9.60 -9.13 29.27
N GLU A 25 -10.38 -8.67 30.23
CA GLU A 25 -9.98 -8.60 31.63
C GLU A 25 -10.32 -9.95 32.32
N ARG A 26 -9.34 -10.48 33.03
CA ARG A 26 -9.49 -11.69 33.85
C ARG A 26 -10.09 -11.36 35.21
N THR A 27 -10.56 -12.40 35.91
CA THR A 27 -11.09 -12.29 37.27
C THR A 27 -10.12 -11.68 38.30
N ASN A 28 -8.83 -11.71 38.03
CA ASN A 28 -7.79 -11.09 38.86
C ASN A 28 -7.40 -9.65 38.45
N SER A 29 -8.24 -9.00 37.67
CA SER A 29 -7.98 -7.65 37.08
C SER A 29 -6.74 -7.55 36.19
N LYS A 30 -6.16 -8.67 35.77
CA LYS A 30 -5.13 -8.71 34.72
C LYS A 30 -5.80 -8.68 33.36
N ILE A 31 -5.13 -8.09 32.38
CA ILE A 31 -5.59 -8.07 31.00
C ILE A 31 -4.79 -9.04 30.15
N THR A 32 -5.48 -9.75 29.28
CA THR A 32 -4.88 -10.56 28.22
C THR A 32 -5.09 -9.84 26.91
N ILE A 33 -4.05 -9.73 26.09
CA ILE A 33 -4.09 -9.08 24.78
C ILE A 33 -3.69 -10.12 23.72
N SER A 34 -4.50 -10.21 22.68
CA SER A 34 -4.22 -11.01 21.49
C SER A 34 -4.33 -10.17 20.23
N THR A 35 -3.71 -10.59 19.13
CA THR A 35 -4.05 -10.05 17.82
C THR A 35 -5.50 -10.36 17.48
N ALA A 36 -6.10 -9.62 16.56
CA ALA A 36 -7.45 -9.91 16.07
C ALA A 36 -7.57 -11.31 15.41
N ALA A 37 -6.44 -11.94 15.09
CA ALA A 37 -6.36 -13.31 14.59
C ALA A 37 -6.23 -14.35 15.73
N GLY A 38 -6.22 -13.91 17.00
CA GLY A 38 -6.20 -14.76 18.18
C GLY A 38 -4.80 -15.16 18.69
N GLN A 39 -3.72 -14.61 18.10
CA GLN A 39 -2.36 -14.89 18.62
C GLN A 39 -2.12 -14.08 19.88
N LEU A 40 -1.66 -14.75 20.93
CA LEU A 40 -1.40 -14.15 22.23
C LEU A 40 -0.20 -13.20 22.16
N MET A 41 -0.38 -11.98 22.63
CA MET A 41 0.68 -10.94 22.69
C MET A 41 1.11 -10.65 24.13
N LEU A 42 0.13 -10.59 25.03
CA LEU A 42 0.35 -10.33 26.44
C LEU A 42 -0.61 -11.21 27.26
N ASP A 43 -0.05 -11.90 28.21
CA ASP A 43 -0.77 -12.58 29.28
C ASP A 43 -0.09 -12.25 30.61
N ASP A 44 0.47 -13.23 31.31
CA ASP A 44 1.36 -12.98 32.45
C ASP A 44 2.74 -12.47 32.01
N THR A 45 3.14 -12.77 30.78
CA THR A 45 4.40 -12.35 30.16
C THR A 45 4.13 -11.73 28.78
N LEU A 46 4.95 -10.73 28.41
CA LEU A 46 4.92 -10.14 27.08
C LEU A 46 5.60 -11.09 26.06
N ILE A 47 4.92 -11.39 24.97
CA ILE A 47 5.51 -12.04 23.80
C ILE A 47 6.03 -10.94 22.87
N PRO A 48 7.34 -10.87 22.60
CA PRO A 48 7.93 -9.79 21.85
C PRO A 48 7.53 -9.87 20.37
N MET A 49 7.15 -8.72 19.81
CA MET A 49 7.00 -8.52 18.37
C MET A 49 8.31 -8.00 17.80
N SER A 50 8.73 -8.53 16.66
CA SER A 50 9.95 -8.11 15.97
C SER A 50 9.72 -7.96 14.48
N PHE A 51 10.49 -7.07 13.87
CA PHE A 51 10.49 -6.79 12.44
C PHE A 51 11.88 -6.37 11.99
N VAL A 52 12.33 -6.92 10.87
CA VAL A 52 13.57 -6.51 10.21
C VAL A 52 13.21 -5.80 8.91
N ALA A 53 13.72 -4.58 8.73
CA ALA A 53 13.46 -3.82 7.52
C ALA A 53 14.07 -4.50 6.30
N THR A 54 13.30 -4.54 5.20
CA THR A 54 13.80 -5.03 3.91
C THR A 54 14.55 -3.88 3.23
N SER A 55 15.79 -4.12 2.83
CA SER A 55 16.65 -3.09 2.23
C SER A 55 16.20 -2.68 0.82
N SER A 56 15.59 -3.60 0.08
CA SER A 56 15.02 -3.34 -1.24
C SER A 56 13.79 -4.21 -1.46
N LEU A 57 12.74 -3.61 -2.00
CA LEU A 57 11.52 -4.31 -2.42
C LEU A 57 11.53 -4.46 -3.93
N SER A 58 11.07 -5.59 -4.43
CA SER A 58 10.85 -5.83 -5.85
C SER A 58 9.58 -6.65 -6.05
N ALA A 59 9.04 -6.65 -7.27
CA ALA A 59 7.87 -7.48 -7.58
C ALA A 59 8.10 -8.99 -7.37
N ALA A 60 9.36 -9.42 -7.32
CA ALA A 60 9.76 -10.82 -7.13
C ALA A 60 10.17 -11.15 -5.70
N ALA A 61 10.28 -10.17 -4.78
CA ALA A 61 10.77 -10.38 -3.43
C ALA A 61 9.76 -9.87 -2.40
N ASN A 62 9.24 -10.78 -1.60
CA ASN A 62 8.39 -10.43 -0.46
C ASN A 62 9.20 -9.66 0.60
N GLY A 63 8.55 -8.75 1.30
CA GLY A 63 9.12 -8.08 2.45
C GLY A 63 9.42 -9.05 3.60
N GLN A 64 10.33 -8.65 4.49
CA GLN A 64 10.61 -9.44 5.70
C GLN A 64 9.35 -9.58 6.56
N PRO A 65 9.15 -10.75 7.21
CA PRO A 65 7.96 -11.00 7.99
C PRO A 65 7.92 -10.18 9.28
N VAL A 66 6.71 -9.87 9.74
CA VAL A 66 6.46 -9.45 11.12
C VAL A 66 6.35 -10.71 11.97
N GLN A 67 7.12 -10.77 13.04
CA GLN A 67 7.18 -11.94 13.91
C GLN A 67 6.65 -11.63 15.30
N LEU A 68 5.98 -12.59 15.90
CA LEU A 68 5.51 -12.58 17.29
C LEU A 68 6.08 -13.84 17.99
N GLY A 69 6.98 -13.65 18.94
CA GLY A 69 7.65 -14.78 19.59
C GLY A 69 8.44 -15.68 18.62
N GLY A 70 8.91 -15.13 17.49
CA GLY A 70 9.61 -15.86 16.45
C GLY A 70 8.70 -16.53 15.38
N ALA A 71 7.39 -16.49 15.55
CA ALA A 71 6.44 -16.97 14.54
C ALA A 71 6.06 -15.86 13.56
N ASP A 72 6.00 -16.16 12.27
CA ASP A 72 5.51 -15.23 11.24
C ASP A 72 4.00 -15.00 11.38
N ILE A 73 3.60 -13.76 11.60
CA ILE A 73 2.20 -13.32 11.72
C ILE A 73 1.79 -12.32 10.63
N THR A 74 2.61 -12.13 9.61
CA THR A 74 2.40 -11.11 8.56
C THR A 74 1.04 -11.24 7.90
N SER A 75 0.68 -12.45 7.47
CA SER A 75 -0.62 -12.71 6.82
C SER A 75 -1.80 -12.52 7.78
N ALA A 76 -1.62 -12.85 9.04
CA ALA A 76 -2.63 -12.69 10.06
C ALA A 76 -2.91 -11.22 10.39
N ILE A 77 -1.89 -10.35 10.30
CA ILE A 77 -2.03 -8.90 10.48
C ILE A 77 -2.59 -8.26 9.20
N SER A 78 -2.03 -8.55 8.03
CA SER A 78 -2.41 -7.91 6.76
C SER A 78 -3.87 -8.14 6.37
N ALA A 79 -4.48 -9.22 6.85
CA ALA A 79 -5.91 -9.52 6.65
C ALA A 79 -6.84 -8.75 7.61
N ARG A 80 -6.32 -7.85 8.43
CA ARG A 80 -7.05 -7.12 9.48
C ARG A 80 -6.92 -5.61 9.32
N ASP A 81 -7.45 -4.88 10.30
CA ASP A 81 -7.39 -3.42 10.35
C ASP A 81 -6.15 -2.94 11.12
N GLY A 82 -5.86 -1.65 11.00
CA GLY A 82 -4.74 -0.99 11.67
C GLY A 82 -3.70 -0.47 10.68
N SER A 83 -2.87 0.48 11.13
CA SER A 83 -1.88 1.11 10.26
C SER A 83 -0.81 0.13 9.77
N ILE A 84 -0.44 -0.85 10.60
CA ILE A 84 0.54 -1.90 10.21
C ILE A 84 -0.05 -2.78 9.09
N ALA A 85 -1.31 -3.17 9.20
CA ALA A 85 -1.99 -3.94 8.15
C ALA A 85 -2.03 -3.17 6.81
N GLY A 86 -2.36 -1.87 6.86
CA GLY A 86 -2.33 -1.02 5.67
C GLY A 86 -0.95 -0.90 5.04
N LEU A 87 0.10 -0.73 5.85
CA LEU A 87 1.49 -0.69 5.37
C LEU A 87 1.96 -2.02 4.78
N LEU A 88 1.59 -3.15 5.39
CA LEU A 88 1.86 -4.48 4.85
C LEU A 88 1.13 -4.71 3.52
N SER A 89 -0.14 -4.34 3.43
CA SER A 89 -0.90 -4.39 2.16
C SER A 89 -0.28 -3.52 1.07
N LEU A 90 0.16 -2.31 1.42
CA LEU A 90 0.88 -1.44 0.48
C LEU A 90 2.17 -2.09 0.00
N ARG A 91 2.98 -2.63 0.92
CA ARG A 91 4.28 -3.26 0.64
C ARG A 91 4.16 -4.53 -0.19
N ASP A 92 3.24 -5.43 0.20
CA ASP A 92 3.22 -6.81 -0.31
C ASP A 92 2.20 -7.02 -1.45
N THR A 93 1.30 -6.05 -1.66
CA THR A 93 0.25 -6.18 -2.69
C THR A 93 0.26 -5.01 -3.66
N VAL A 94 0.10 -3.78 -3.15
CA VAL A 94 -0.16 -2.62 -4.03
C VAL A 94 1.08 -2.19 -4.79
N LEU A 95 2.22 -2.06 -4.12
CA LEU A 95 3.48 -1.67 -4.77
C LEU A 95 3.97 -2.73 -5.77
N PRO A 96 3.96 -4.04 -5.43
CA PRO A 96 4.27 -5.08 -6.41
C PRO A 96 3.34 -5.09 -7.63
N GLU A 97 2.04 -4.84 -7.45
CA GLU A 97 1.09 -4.72 -8.57
C GLU A 97 1.49 -3.60 -9.54
N PHE A 98 1.86 -2.43 -9.04
CA PHE A 98 2.33 -1.34 -9.88
C PHE A 98 3.70 -1.63 -10.51
N GLN A 99 4.60 -2.28 -9.77
CA GLN A 99 5.90 -2.69 -10.29
C GLN A 99 5.75 -3.64 -11.49
N VAL A 100 4.86 -4.63 -11.39
CA VAL A 100 4.56 -5.55 -12.50
C VAL A 100 4.10 -4.80 -13.76
N ILE A 101 3.23 -3.79 -13.61
CA ILE A 101 2.76 -2.99 -14.74
C ILE A 101 3.89 -2.15 -15.36
N LEU A 102 4.75 -1.56 -14.52
CA LEU A 102 5.93 -0.82 -14.98
C LEU A 102 6.91 -1.73 -15.71
N ASP A 103 7.16 -2.92 -15.19
CA ASP A 103 8.05 -3.91 -15.81
C ASP A 103 7.49 -4.39 -17.15
N ASP A 104 6.17 -4.58 -17.25
CA ASP A 104 5.51 -4.98 -18.48
C ASP A 104 5.59 -3.88 -19.55
N LEU A 105 5.39 -2.62 -19.14
CA LEU A 105 5.57 -1.46 -20.02
C LEU A 105 7.03 -1.36 -20.48
N ALA A 106 7.98 -1.46 -19.57
CA ALA A 106 9.41 -1.40 -19.88
C ALA A 106 9.83 -2.53 -20.85
N PHE A 107 9.35 -3.76 -20.57
CA PHE A 107 9.55 -4.90 -21.46
C PHE A 107 8.96 -4.64 -22.85
N LYS A 108 7.75 -4.08 -22.92
CA LYS A 108 7.09 -3.78 -24.18
C LYS A 108 7.87 -2.72 -24.98
N VAL A 109 8.32 -1.65 -24.32
CA VAL A 109 9.17 -0.62 -24.95
C VAL A 109 10.46 -1.24 -25.47
N ALA A 110 11.17 -2.01 -24.65
CA ALA A 110 12.43 -2.62 -25.03
C ALA A 110 12.26 -3.64 -26.17
N SER A 111 11.24 -4.51 -26.11
CA SER A 111 10.99 -5.51 -27.14
C SER A 111 10.53 -4.88 -28.47
N SER A 112 9.71 -3.84 -28.44
CA SER A 112 9.27 -3.14 -29.66
C SER A 112 10.41 -2.38 -30.33
N LEU A 113 11.38 -1.87 -29.55
CA LEU A 113 12.57 -1.16 -30.02
C LEU A 113 13.80 -2.09 -30.09
N GLY A 114 13.59 -3.39 -29.91
CA GLY A 114 14.62 -4.40 -30.10
C GLY A 114 14.88 -4.62 -31.58
N THR A 115 13.90 -5.14 -32.32
CA THR A 115 13.96 -5.35 -33.77
C THR A 115 12.86 -4.53 -34.43
N VAL A 116 13.24 -3.62 -35.28
CA VAL A 116 12.36 -2.69 -36.02
C VAL A 116 12.27 -3.09 -37.47
N ASN A 117 11.08 -3.22 -38.02
CA ASN A 117 10.91 -3.50 -39.45
C ASN A 117 10.99 -2.19 -40.27
N VAL A 118 11.96 -2.11 -41.16
CA VAL A 118 12.17 -1.00 -42.06
C VAL A 118 12.04 -1.51 -43.51
N ASN A 119 11.01 -1.09 -44.22
CA ASN A 119 10.77 -1.46 -45.61
C ASN A 119 10.81 -2.98 -45.88
N GLY A 120 10.35 -3.80 -44.91
CA GLY A 120 10.35 -5.25 -45.06
C GLY A 120 11.60 -5.95 -44.51
N THR A 121 12.63 -5.19 -44.10
CA THR A 121 13.84 -5.72 -43.46
C THR A 121 13.76 -5.50 -41.94
N ASN A 122 14.14 -6.50 -41.17
CA ASN A 122 14.21 -6.40 -39.71
C ASN A 122 15.59 -5.88 -39.29
N GLU A 123 15.60 -4.73 -38.64
CA GLU A 123 16.81 -4.07 -38.15
C GLU A 123 16.90 -4.21 -36.62
N ASP A 124 18.03 -4.72 -36.13
CA ASP A 124 18.27 -4.93 -34.71
C ASP A 124 18.78 -3.63 -34.04
N LEU A 125 17.84 -2.76 -33.67
CA LEU A 125 18.13 -1.50 -32.98
C LEU A 125 18.58 -1.75 -31.54
N ASN A 126 17.91 -2.64 -30.84
CA ASN A 126 18.17 -2.98 -29.43
C ASN A 126 18.38 -1.73 -28.56
N LEU A 127 17.47 -0.76 -28.68
CA LEU A 127 17.65 0.55 -28.07
C LEU A 127 17.74 0.46 -26.55
N PHE A 128 16.93 -0.37 -25.94
CA PHE A 128 16.92 -0.60 -24.50
C PHE A 128 17.28 -2.05 -24.17
N THR A 129 18.14 -2.21 -23.17
CA THR A 129 18.65 -3.50 -22.73
C THR A 129 18.59 -3.62 -21.21
N ASP A 130 18.78 -4.83 -20.70
CA ASP A 130 19.02 -5.10 -19.30
C ASP A 130 20.45 -4.70 -18.88
N ALA A 131 20.80 -4.92 -17.62
CA ALA A 131 22.13 -4.65 -17.10
C ALA A 131 23.24 -5.44 -17.81
N ALA A 132 22.92 -6.61 -18.37
CA ALA A 132 23.85 -7.46 -19.12
C ALA A 132 23.97 -7.11 -20.60
N GLY A 133 23.16 -6.14 -21.09
CA GLY A 133 23.16 -5.68 -22.48
C GLY A 133 22.24 -6.46 -23.42
N ASN A 134 21.30 -7.24 -22.88
CA ASN A 134 20.36 -8.02 -23.68
C ASN A 134 18.97 -7.39 -23.69
N VAL A 135 18.25 -7.50 -24.80
CA VAL A 135 16.81 -7.27 -24.84
C VAL A 135 16.13 -8.51 -24.27
N PRO A 136 15.30 -8.39 -23.22
CA PRO A 136 14.62 -9.56 -22.66
C PRO A 136 13.72 -10.24 -23.71
N ALA A 137 13.80 -11.57 -23.79
CA ALA A 137 12.94 -12.35 -24.71
C ALA A 137 11.51 -12.53 -24.17
N ALA A 138 11.31 -12.31 -22.88
CA ALA A 138 10.02 -12.42 -22.19
C ALA A 138 9.95 -11.43 -21.02
N PHE A 139 8.74 -11.22 -20.50
CA PHE A 139 8.53 -10.43 -19.29
C PHE A 139 9.50 -10.86 -18.18
N THR A 140 10.17 -9.88 -17.57
CA THR A 140 11.11 -10.07 -16.47
C THR A 140 10.76 -9.10 -15.34
N ALA A 141 10.46 -9.63 -14.15
CA ALA A 141 10.18 -8.81 -12.97
C ALA A 141 11.42 -8.00 -12.56
N GLY A 142 11.25 -6.72 -12.27
CA GLY A 142 12.32 -5.78 -11.92
C GLY A 142 13.04 -5.16 -13.13
N PHE A 143 12.63 -5.48 -14.36
CA PHE A 143 13.29 -4.98 -15.57
C PHE A 143 13.22 -3.45 -15.67
N SER A 144 12.12 -2.82 -15.31
CA SER A 144 12.00 -1.34 -15.35
C SER A 144 13.03 -0.62 -14.49
N GLY A 145 13.49 -1.26 -13.40
CA GLY A 145 14.55 -0.73 -12.54
C GLY A 145 15.97 -0.95 -13.05
N THR A 146 16.17 -1.83 -14.03
CA THR A 146 17.49 -2.19 -14.60
C THR A 146 17.64 -1.85 -16.07
N MET A 147 16.54 -1.43 -16.72
CA MET A 147 16.53 -1.03 -18.11
C MET A 147 17.46 0.16 -18.34
N LYS A 148 18.32 0.05 -19.34
CA LYS A 148 19.25 1.09 -19.75
C LYS A 148 19.29 1.22 -21.26
N VAL A 149 19.77 2.36 -21.77
CA VAL A 149 20.15 2.50 -23.17
C VAL A 149 21.34 1.59 -23.45
N ARG A 150 21.32 0.90 -24.59
CA ARG A 150 22.41 0.03 -25.02
C ARG A 150 23.76 0.79 -25.04
N ASP A 151 24.77 0.25 -24.38
CA ASP A 151 26.06 0.93 -24.19
C ASP A 151 26.75 1.29 -25.53
N ALA A 152 26.56 0.48 -26.56
CA ALA A 152 27.09 0.78 -27.89
C ALA A 152 26.55 2.08 -28.50
N LEU A 153 25.28 2.42 -28.25
CA LEU A 153 24.64 3.66 -28.70
C LEU A 153 25.17 4.89 -28.00
N LEU A 154 25.73 4.76 -26.81
CA LEU A 154 26.37 5.85 -26.08
C LEU A 154 27.73 6.18 -26.64
N THR A 155 28.41 5.19 -27.24
CA THR A 155 29.72 5.36 -27.88
C THR A 155 29.62 5.69 -29.39
N THR A 156 28.59 5.16 -30.05
CA THR A 156 28.34 5.32 -31.48
C THR A 156 26.88 5.73 -31.70
N PRO A 157 26.53 7.02 -31.49
CA PRO A 157 25.13 7.48 -31.59
C PRO A 157 24.53 7.32 -33.00
N THR A 158 25.38 7.23 -34.04
CA THR A 158 24.95 6.96 -35.41
C THR A 158 24.25 5.61 -35.58
N ASP A 159 24.47 4.66 -34.66
CA ASP A 159 23.80 3.35 -34.65
C ASP A 159 22.27 3.45 -34.36
N ILE A 160 21.79 4.62 -33.95
CA ILE A 160 20.33 4.88 -33.87
C ILE A 160 19.73 4.96 -35.27
N ARG A 161 20.50 5.49 -36.23
CA ARG A 161 20.08 5.58 -37.63
C ARG A 161 20.48 4.34 -38.43
N ASP A 162 21.69 3.87 -38.19
CA ASP A 162 22.31 2.73 -38.87
C ASP A 162 22.65 1.64 -37.86
N PRO A 163 21.67 0.88 -37.35
CA PRO A 163 21.96 -0.20 -36.40
C PRO A 163 22.82 -1.25 -37.11
N GLN A 164 23.80 -1.78 -36.39
CA GLN A 164 24.65 -2.85 -36.94
C GLN A 164 23.82 -4.11 -37.11
N ALA A 165 23.31 -4.31 -38.30
CA ALA A 165 22.67 -5.56 -38.67
C ALA A 165 23.70 -6.69 -38.82
N GLY A 166 23.23 -7.93 -38.69
CA GLY A 166 24.05 -9.11 -38.96
C GLY A 166 24.57 -9.17 -40.39
N ALA A 167 25.25 -10.27 -40.74
CA ALA A 167 25.87 -10.47 -42.06
C ALA A 167 24.87 -10.19 -43.21
N GLY A 168 25.11 -9.15 -43.99
CA GLY A 168 24.26 -8.72 -45.11
C GLY A 168 23.63 -7.32 -44.97
N TYR A 169 23.87 -6.61 -43.89
CA TYR A 169 23.40 -5.24 -43.72
C TYR A 169 24.06 -4.28 -44.70
N THR A 170 23.25 -3.46 -45.34
CA THR A 170 23.71 -2.34 -46.15
C THR A 170 23.42 -1.06 -45.37
N PRO A 171 24.45 -0.26 -45.00
CA PRO A 171 24.25 0.99 -44.29
C PRO A 171 23.27 1.90 -45.03
N LEU A 172 22.26 2.41 -44.32
CA LEU A 172 21.37 3.43 -44.85
C LEU A 172 22.16 4.71 -45.04
N GLY A 173 21.97 5.45 -46.15
CA GLY A 173 22.68 6.69 -46.43
C GLY A 173 22.44 7.77 -45.37
N GLU A 174 23.34 8.76 -45.26
CA GLU A 174 23.24 9.84 -44.25
C GLU A 174 21.90 10.62 -44.27
N ALA A 175 21.22 10.63 -45.40
CA ALA A 175 19.92 11.28 -45.60
C ALA A 175 18.74 10.33 -45.39
N ASP A 176 18.97 9.05 -45.07
CA ASP A 176 17.88 8.08 -44.85
C ASP A 176 17.27 8.26 -43.45
N ASN A 177 15.97 8.43 -43.42
CA ASN A 177 15.17 8.56 -42.19
C ASN A 177 14.16 7.42 -41.99
N ALA A 178 14.29 6.33 -42.72
CA ALA A 178 13.33 5.24 -42.71
C ALA A 178 13.23 4.55 -41.34
N LEU A 179 14.38 4.31 -40.69
CA LEU A 179 14.40 3.73 -39.34
C LEU A 179 13.79 4.65 -38.27
N PRO A 180 14.20 5.95 -38.17
CA PRO A 180 13.54 6.88 -37.27
C PRO A 180 12.00 6.99 -37.47
N LEU A 181 11.55 6.99 -38.74
CA LEU A 181 10.11 7.00 -39.03
C LEU A 181 9.41 5.70 -38.64
N ALA A 182 10.06 4.57 -38.86
CA ALA A 182 9.53 3.27 -38.42
C ALA A 182 9.42 3.21 -36.87
N VAL A 183 10.42 3.72 -36.17
CA VAL A 183 10.40 3.83 -34.69
C VAL A 183 9.24 4.72 -34.23
N LEU A 184 9.02 5.88 -34.86
CA LEU A 184 7.85 6.73 -34.52
C LEU A 184 6.54 6.00 -34.73
N GLY A 185 6.39 5.22 -35.80
CA GLY A 185 5.21 4.42 -36.06
C GLY A 185 4.93 3.35 -34.98
N LEU A 186 5.96 2.86 -34.30
CA LEU A 186 5.77 1.90 -33.19
C LEU A 186 5.09 2.53 -31.98
N PHE A 187 5.30 3.82 -31.72
CA PHE A 187 4.64 4.53 -30.61
C PHE A 187 3.15 4.74 -30.87
N GLU A 188 2.75 4.82 -32.13
CA GLU A 188 1.36 4.97 -32.57
C GLU A 188 0.64 3.62 -32.71
N THR A 189 1.40 2.52 -32.79
CA THR A 189 0.85 1.18 -32.99
C THR A 189 0.26 0.65 -31.67
N GLN A 190 -0.99 0.19 -31.73
CA GLN A 190 -1.62 -0.47 -30.60
C GLN A 190 -1.03 -1.85 -30.37
N SER A 191 -0.76 -2.17 -29.13
CA SER A 191 -0.25 -3.47 -28.72
C SER A 191 -0.79 -3.87 -27.35
N ALA A 192 -0.78 -5.18 -27.05
CA ALA A 192 -1.18 -5.69 -25.74
C ALA A 192 0.02 -5.74 -24.79
N LEU A 193 -0.21 -5.40 -23.52
CA LEU A 193 0.70 -5.74 -22.43
C LEU A 193 0.49 -7.19 -22.00
N SER A 194 1.56 -7.88 -21.63
CA SER A 194 1.50 -9.32 -21.31
C SER A 194 0.91 -9.60 -19.93
N GLN A 195 1.14 -8.73 -18.97
CA GLN A 195 0.70 -8.88 -17.58
C GLN A 195 -0.50 -8.00 -17.22
N ALA A 196 -0.71 -6.90 -17.91
CA ALA A 196 -1.89 -6.06 -17.77
C ALA A 196 -2.98 -6.53 -18.76
N ALA A 197 -3.64 -7.64 -18.44
CA ALA A 197 -4.58 -8.30 -19.32
C ALA A 197 -5.67 -7.37 -19.89
N GLY A 198 -5.83 -7.40 -21.21
CA GLY A 198 -7.04 -6.96 -21.89
C GLY A 198 -7.04 -5.55 -22.46
N VAL A 199 -5.94 -4.79 -22.39
CA VAL A 199 -5.90 -3.43 -22.94
C VAL A 199 -4.90 -3.37 -24.10
N ASN A 200 -5.40 -3.37 -25.33
CA ASN A 200 -4.62 -2.92 -26.48
C ASN A 200 -4.56 -1.39 -26.43
N ASN A 201 -3.37 -0.85 -26.39
CA ASN A 201 -3.18 0.60 -26.35
C ASN A 201 -1.86 0.98 -27.05
N THR A 202 -1.70 2.26 -27.34
CA THR A 202 -0.41 2.83 -27.72
C THR A 202 0.49 2.93 -26.49
N MET A 203 1.79 3.15 -26.67
CA MET A 203 2.71 3.33 -25.54
C MET A 203 2.33 4.54 -24.67
N GLU A 204 1.86 5.63 -25.28
CA GLU A 204 1.31 6.77 -24.55
C GLU A 204 0.06 6.40 -23.77
N GLY A 205 -0.86 5.65 -24.39
CA GLY A 205 -2.08 5.18 -23.76
C GLY A 205 -1.83 4.27 -22.56
N PHE A 206 -0.77 3.45 -22.56
CA PHE A 206 -0.38 2.66 -21.37
C PHE A 206 0.09 3.54 -20.22
N SER A 207 0.86 4.58 -20.51
CA SER A 207 1.29 5.53 -19.49
C SER A 207 0.08 6.24 -18.85
N ALA A 208 -0.87 6.68 -19.67
CA ALA A 208 -2.12 7.29 -19.22
C ALA A 208 -2.97 6.29 -18.38
N ALA A 209 -3.06 5.03 -18.82
CA ALA A 209 -3.80 3.99 -18.11
C ALA A 209 -3.16 3.67 -16.74
N LEU A 210 -1.82 3.65 -16.64
CA LEU A 210 -1.12 3.47 -15.37
C LEU A 210 -1.41 4.62 -14.41
N ILE A 211 -1.32 5.86 -14.88
CA ILE A 211 -1.64 7.05 -14.06
C ILE A 211 -3.10 6.98 -13.60
N GLY A 212 -4.02 6.63 -14.50
CA GLY A 212 -5.45 6.41 -14.18
C GLY A 212 -5.65 5.34 -13.12
N LYS A 213 -4.93 4.21 -13.20
CA LYS A 213 -5.01 3.13 -12.19
C LYS A 213 -4.53 3.60 -10.82
N VAL A 214 -3.43 4.37 -10.76
CA VAL A 214 -2.94 4.96 -9.50
C VAL A 214 -3.96 5.94 -8.93
N ALA A 215 -4.53 6.83 -9.77
CA ALA A 215 -5.54 7.78 -9.33
C ALA A 215 -6.81 7.11 -8.81
N ASN A 216 -7.30 6.08 -9.50
CA ASN A 216 -8.47 5.30 -9.06
C ASN A 216 -8.20 4.59 -7.74
N LYS A 217 -7.03 3.95 -7.59
CA LYS A 217 -6.64 3.28 -6.34
C LYS A 217 -6.58 4.26 -5.17
N LYS A 218 -6.03 5.47 -5.42
CA LYS A 218 -6.02 6.54 -4.42
C LYS A 218 -7.45 6.96 -4.05
N ALA A 219 -8.33 7.17 -5.03
CA ALA A 219 -9.72 7.56 -4.78
C ALA A 219 -10.48 6.51 -3.98
N ASP A 220 -10.25 5.21 -4.26
CA ASP A 220 -10.82 4.10 -3.50
C ASP A 220 -10.37 4.13 -2.03
N TYR A 221 -9.08 4.34 -1.77
CA TYR A 221 -8.58 4.46 -0.40
C TYR A 221 -9.08 5.71 0.32
N ASP A 222 -9.20 6.86 -0.36
CA ASP A 222 -9.77 8.08 0.21
C ASP A 222 -11.25 7.88 0.59
N SER A 223 -12.00 7.16 -0.24
CA SER A 223 -13.41 6.82 0.03
C SER A 223 -13.53 5.86 1.22
N GLN A 224 -12.71 4.82 1.27
CA GLN A 224 -12.66 3.88 2.40
C GLN A 224 -12.26 4.59 3.70
N LEU A 225 -11.25 5.47 3.66
CA LEU A 225 -10.83 6.26 4.82
C LEU A 225 -11.98 7.15 5.33
N THR A 226 -12.72 7.80 4.43
CA THR A 226 -13.86 8.64 4.77
C THR A 226 -14.95 7.81 5.43
N PHE A 227 -15.30 6.66 4.87
CA PHE A 227 -16.27 5.73 5.44
C PHE A 227 -15.85 5.27 6.86
N GLN A 228 -14.58 4.85 7.02
CA GLN A 228 -14.06 4.40 8.31
C GLN A 228 -14.07 5.50 9.37
N LYS A 229 -13.79 6.75 8.97
CA LYS A 229 -13.88 7.91 9.88
C LYS A 229 -15.31 8.14 10.36
N VAL A 230 -16.27 8.19 9.44
CA VAL A 230 -17.69 8.38 9.77
C VAL A 230 -18.20 7.25 10.68
N PHE A 231 -17.83 6.00 10.36
CA PHE A 231 -18.22 4.85 11.16
C PHE A 231 -17.63 4.90 12.58
N ARG A 232 -16.33 5.19 12.69
CA ARG A 232 -15.65 5.36 13.99
C ARG A 232 -16.28 6.48 14.82
N ASP A 233 -16.54 7.64 14.20
CA ASP A 233 -17.10 8.79 14.89
C ASP A 233 -18.51 8.48 15.37
N GLY A 234 -19.34 7.81 14.57
CA GLY A 234 -20.66 7.34 14.99
C GLY A 234 -20.63 6.31 16.12
N LEU A 235 -19.63 5.41 16.17
CA LEU A 235 -19.44 4.51 17.30
C LEU A 235 -19.02 5.27 18.56
N ARG A 236 -18.16 6.25 18.41
CA ARG A 236 -17.71 7.09 19.53
C ARG A 236 -18.88 7.86 20.14
N ASP A 237 -19.71 8.51 19.30
CA ASP A 237 -20.90 9.22 19.75
C ASP A 237 -21.86 8.30 20.51
N ARG A 238 -21.99 7.04 20.09
CA ARG A 238 -22.81 6.05 20.82
C ARG A 238 -22.22 5.70 22.17
N VAL A 239 -20.92 5.47 22.25
CA VAL A 239 -20.22 5.20 23.52
C VAL A 239 -20.33 6.40 24.46
N ASP A 240 -20.11 7.61 23.94
CA ASP A 240 -20.22 8.85 24.71
C ASP A 240 -21.65 9.08 25.23
N ASN A 241 -22.67 8.71 24.46
CA ASN A 241 -24.08 8.80 24.89
C ASN A 241 -24.48 7.72 25.92
N GLU A 242 -23.86 6.52 25.88
CA GLU A 242 -24.15 5.45 26.85
C GLU A 242 -23.34 5.56 28.14
N SER A 243 -22.09 6.01 28.04
CA SER A 243 -21.14 6.08 29.18
C SER A 243 -20.82 7.49 29.63
N GLY A 244 -21.17 8.48 28.82
CA GLY A 244 -20.96 9.89 29.14
C GLY A 244 -21.83 10.36 30.28
N VAL A 245 -21.27 11.17 31.16
CA VAL A 245 -22.03 11.85 32.22
C VAL A 245 -22.93 12.90 31.57
N ASN A 246 -24.25 12.67 31.61
CA ASN A 246 -25.22 13.68 31.23
C ASN A 246 -25.27 14.75 32.33
N THR A 247 -24.56 15.85 32.11
CA THR A 247 -24.44 16.95 33.07
C THR A 247 -25.80 17.54 33.49
N ASP A 248 -26.81 17.51 32.61
CA ASP A 248 -28.16 17.98 32.90
C ASP A 248 -28.90 17.01 33.86
N GLU A 249 -28.67 15.72 33.69
CA GLU A 249 -29.22 14.67 34.55
C GLU A 249 -28.58 14.68 35.92
N GLU A 250 -27.24 14.80 35.99
CA GLU A 250 -26.48 14.95 37.23
C GLU A 250 -26.87 16.25 37.97
N LEU A 251 -27.02 17.36 37.25
CA LEU A 251 -27.48 18.61 37.86
C LEU A 251 -28.89 18.51 38.40
N THR A 252 -29.78 17.82 37.71
CA THR A 252 -31.15 17.57 38.17
C THR A 252 -31.17 16.71 39.44
N GLU A 253 -30.35 15.67 39.51
CA GLU A 253 -30.22 14.79 40.67
C GLU A 253 -29.57 15.55 41.86
N LEU A 254 -28.56 16.41 41.60
CA LEU A 254 -27.98 17.30 42.61
C LEU A 254 -29.04 18.24 43.23
N ILE A 255 -29.85 18.91 42.42
CA ILE A 255 -30.94 19.79 42.88
C ILE A 255 -31.95 19.01 43.71
N ARG A 256 -32.29 17.79 43.29
CA ARG A 256 -33.19 16.89 44.02
C ARG A 256 -32.62 16.47 45.35
N LEU A 257 -31.34 16.14 45.40
CA LEU A 257 -30.63 15.78 46.62
C LEU A 257 -30.53 16.97 47.59
N GLU A 258 -30.23 18.16 47.08
CA GLU A 258 -30.21 19.41 47.86
C GLU A 258 -31.58 19.72 48.48
N ALA A 259 -32.64 19.59 47.68
CA ALA A 259 -34.02 19.77 48.18
C ALA A 259 -34.39 18.75 49.25
N ALA A 260 -34.00 17.48 49.09
CA ALA A 260 -34.22 16.41 50.08
C ALA A 260 -33.43 16.65 51.37
N TYR A 261 -32.18 17.13 51.26
CA TYR A 261 -31.35 17.50 52.40
C TYR A 261 -31.94 18.68 53.17
N GLY A 262 -32.41 19.72 52.45
CA GLY A 262 -33.09 20.87 53.04
C GLY A 262 -34.42 20.49 53.75
N ALA A 263 -35.20 19.56 53.19
CA ALA A 263 -36.40 19.03 53.84
C ALA A 263 -36.06 18.25 55.10
N SER A 264 -35.05 17.39 55.06
CA SER A 264 -34.59 16.61 56.21
C SER A 264 -34.10 17.48 57.36
N ALA A 265 -33.38 18.56 57.05
CA ALA A 265 -32.90 19.54 58.02
C ALA A 265 -34.07 20.28 58.71
N ARG A 266 -35.16 20.61 57.98
CA ARG A 266 -36.37 21.22 58.52
C ARG A 266 -37.11 20.29 59.46
N VAL A 267 -37.21 18.97 59.12
CA VAL A 267 -37.83 17.96 59.98
C VAL A 267 -37.04 17.81 61.28
N LEU A 268 -35.71 17.71 61.19
CA LEU A 268 -34.84 17.64 62.36
C LEU A 268 -35.01 18.87 63.29
N ASN A 269 -35.07 20.07 62.73
CA ASN A 269 -35.32 21.28 63.50
C ASN A 269 -36.71 21.36 64.12
N ALA A 270 -37.73 20.72 63.51
CA ALA A 270 -39.09 20.63 64.06
C ALA A 270 -39.21 19.63 65.17
N VAL A 271 -38.43 18.55 65.18
CA VAL A 271 -38.38 17.52 66.25
C VAL A 271 -37.59 17.95 67.48
N GLN A 272 -36.67 18.90 67.33
CA GLN A 272 -35.83 19.44 68.42
C GLN A 272 -36.47 20.62 69.16
N ARG A 273 -37.67 21.04 68.75
CA ARG A 273 -38.48 22.03 69.49
C ARG A 273 -39.61 21.34 70.30
#